data_5261881af81ba57ed05698f943a4cdc0
#
_entry.id   5261881af81ba57ed05698f943a4cdc0
#
_cell.length_a   1.000
_cell.length_b   1.000
_cell.length_c   1.000
_cell.angle_alpha   90.00
_cell.angle_beta   90.00
_cell.angle_gamma   90.00
#
_symmetry.space_group_name_H-M   'P 1'
#
loop_
_entity.id
_entity.type
_entity.pdbx_description
1 polymer ?
#
loop_
_entity_poly.entity_id
_entity_poly.type
_entity_poly.pdbx_seq_one_letter_code
_entity_poly.pdbx_strand_id
1 'polypeptide(L)'
;MKNWALCRGGSKSSHIIDAWQQLYKKIYIHHATAGQAVLMNARPMLEGTDSWNTHPDIYYDNKELWHIWGKFLEAKNVDSSGYKFDVINIGRQVLGNLFSDFRDSFTACYRQKNIEGMKEWAEKMNTLFTDVDRLLSCESSFSIGKWIKDARDWGKNLKEKEYYEQNARCILTTW
;
A
#
# COMPACT_ATOMS: atom_id res chain seq x y z
N MET A 1 19.23 -13.51 2.91
CA MET A 1 18.55 -12.32 3.51
C MET A 1 19.53 -11.27 4.04
N LYS A 2 20.54 -11.61 4.89
CA LYS A 2 21.47 -10.60 5.44
C LYS A 2 22.17 -9.77 4.36
N ASN A 3 22.75 -10.41 3.34
CA ASN A 3 23.40 -9.68 2.23
C ASN A 3 22.42 -8.84 1.42
N TRP A 4 21.20 -9.34 1.21
CA TRP A 4 20.12 -8.58 0.57
C TRP A 4 19.80 -7.31 1.36
N ALA A 5 19.57 -7.43 2.66
CA ALA A 5 19.28 -6.30 3.55
C ALA A 5 20.39 -5.25 3.54
N LEU A 6 21.65 -5.70 3.52
CA LEU A 6 22.83 -4.81 3.46
C LEU A 6 22.89 -4.06 2.12
N CYS A 7 22.72 -4.76 1.00
CA CYS A 7 22.77 -4.13 -0.32
C CYS A 7 21.63 -3.13 -0.52
N ARG A 8 20.42 -3.50 -0.10
CA ARG A 8 19.23 -2.66 -0.30
C ARG A 8 19.16 -1.51 0.71
N GLY A 9 19.47 -1.77 1.97
CA GLY A 9 19.42 -0.76 3.02
C GLY A 9 20.61 0.19 3.03
N GLY A 10 21.69 -0.13 2.30
CA GLY A 10 22.93 0.69 2.31
C GLY A 10 23.57 0.83 3.70
N SER A 11 23.17 0.01 4.67
CA SER A 11 23.56 0.13 6.07
C SER A 11 23.68 -1.24 6.74
N LYS A 12 24.59 -1.34 7.70
CA LYS A 12 24.74 -2.52 8.57
C LYS A 12 23.78 -2.48 9.78
N SER A 13 22.71 -1.70 9.72
CA SER A 13 21.72 -1.62 10.79
C SER A 13 21.13 -3.00 11.10
N SER A 14 21.24 -3.39 12.36
CA SER A 14 20.65 -4.64 12.86
C SER A 14 19.12 -4.63 12.74
N HIS A 15 18.50 -3.46 12.89
CA HIS A 15 17.05 -3.28 12.74
C HIS A 15 16.57 -3.63 11.32
N ILE A 16 17.27 -3.14 10.28
CA ILE A 16 16.93 -3.43 8.88
C ILE A 16 17.16 -4.92 8.57
N ILE A 17 18.26 -5.49 9.06
CA ILE A 17 18.57 -6.92 8.83
C ILE A 17 17.50 -7.79 9.50
N ASP A 18 17.13 -7.51 10.74
CA ASP A 18 16.09 -8.24 11.47
C ASP A 18 14.72 -8.06 10.82
N ALA A 19 14.36 -6.84 10.44
CA ALA A 19 13.11 -6.57 9.71
C ALA A 19 12.99 -7.40 8.43
N TRP A 20 14.02 -7.45 7.59
CA TRP A 20 14.04 -8.27 6.38
C TRP A 20 13.97 -9.77 6.67
N GLN A 21 14.63 -10.24 7.74
CA GLN A 21 14.54 -11.65 8.13
C GLN A 21 13.13 -12.01 8.60
N GLN A 22 12.46 -11.13 9.31
CA GLN A 22 11.08 -11.34 9.75
C GLN A 22 10.09 -11.24 8.60
N LEU A 23 10.23 -10.29 7.67
CA LEU A 23 9.46 -10.24 6.44
C LEU A 23 9.51 -11.59 5.70
N TYR A 24 10.71 -12.11 5.50
CA TYR A 24 10.89 -13.39 4.83
C TYR A 24 10.20 -14.53 5.57
N LYS A 25 10.38 -14.63 6.89
CA LYS A 25 9.90 -15.75 7.70
C LYS A 25 8.40 -15.72 7.98
N LYS A 26 7.79 -14.52 8.06
CA LYS A 26 6.42 -14.36 8.55
C LYS A 26 5.45 -13.90 7.47
N ILE A 27 5.93 -13.21 6.45
CA ILE A 27 5.08 -12.62 5.42
C ILE A 27 5.27 -13.34 4.08
N TYR A 28 6.50 -13.41 3.57
CA TYR A 28 6.76 -13.91 2.21
C TYR A 28 6.74 -15.43 2.05
N ILE A 29 6.66 -16.19 3.14
CA ILE A 29 6.49 -17.65 3.06
C ILE A 29 5.05 -18.06 2.74
N HIS A 30 4.09 -17.15 2.86
CA HIS A 30 2.70 -17.42 2.55
C HIS A 30 2.49 -17.36 1.03
N HIS A 31 1.91 -18.43 0.49
CA HIS A 31 1.54 -18.47 -0.92
C HIS A 31 0.25 -17.70 -1.13
N ALA A 32 0.36 -16.55 -1.77
CA ALA A 32 -0.79 -15.85 -2.28
C ALA A 32 -1.10 -16.38 -3.69
N THR A 33 -2.36 -16.68 -3.98
CA THR A 33 -2.84 -16.71 -5.35
C THR A 33 -2.72 -15.30 -5.95
N ALA A 34 -2.53 -15.19 -7.25
CA ALA A 34 -2.24 -13.94 -7.94
C ALA A 34 -3.14 -12.76 -7.50
N GLY A 35 -2.58 -11.56 -7.49
CA GLY A 35 -3.35 -10.33 -7.51
C GLY A 35 -3.91 -9.86 -6.15
N GLN A 36 -3.17 -9.94 -5.07
CA GLN A 36 -3.63 -9.42 -3.78
C GLN A 36 -3.39 -7.91 -3.63
N ALA A 37 -4.22 -7.12 -4.25
CA ALA A 37 -4.33 -5.71 -3.91
C ALA A 37 -5.14 -5.53 -2.61
N VAL A 38 -4.82 -4.49 -1.86
CA VAL A 38 -5.58 -4.14 -0.64
C VAL A 38 -6.98 -3.64 -1.00
N LEU A 39 -7.97 -3.86 -0.11
CA LEU A 39 -9.36 -3.42 -0.31
C LEU A 39 -9.51 -1.91 -0.55
N MET A 40 -8.61 -1.11 -0.04
CA MET A 40 -8.54 0.34 -0.28
C MET A 40 -8.53 0.70 -1.78
N ASN A 41 -8.04 -0.20 -2.64
CA ASN A 41 -7.97 -0.01 -4.09
C ASN A 41 -9.18 -0.57 -4.84
N ALA A 42 -10.11 -1.24 -4.14
CA ALA A 42 -11.31 -1.80 -4.75
C ALA A 42 -12.46 -0.80 -4.75
N ARG A 43 -13.51 -1.11 -5.51
CA ARG A 43 -14.76 -0.38 -5.39
C ARG A 43 -15.30 -0.49 -3.97
N PRO A 44 -15.86 0.60 -3.42
CA PRO A 44 -16.46 0.57 -2.09
C PRO A 44 -17.60 -0.45 -2.02
N MET A 45 -17.45 -1.44 -1.16
CA MET A 45 -18.46 -2.44 -0.83
C MET A 45 -18.52 -2.66 0.66
N LEU A 46 -19.72 -2.93 1.20
CA LEU A 46 -19.87 -3.25 2.61
C LEU A 46 -19.19 -4.58 2.96
N GLU A 47 -19.22 -5.53 2.03
CA GLU A 47 -18.64 -6.86 2.24
C GLU A 47 -17.98 -7.36 0.95
N GLY A 48 -16.99 -8.23 1.12
CA GLY A 48 -16.31 -8.85 0.00
C GLY A 48 -15.62 -7.85 -0.93
N THR A 49 -15.57 -8.18 -2.19
CA THR A 49 -15.07 -7.35 -3.28
C THR A 49 -15.63 -7.84 -4.61
N ASP A 50 -15.85 -6.94 -5.55
CA ASP A 50 -16.22 -7.27 -6.93
C ASP A 50 -15.00 -7.38 -7.87
N SER A 51 -13.83 -7.13 -7.33
CA SER A 51 -12.57 -7.16 -8.08
C SER A 51 -11.87 -8.51 -7.92
N TRP A 52 -11.58 -9.15 -9.04
CA TRP A 52 -10.81 -10.41 -9.03
C TRP A 52 -9.34 -10.23 -8.58
N ASN A 53 -8.82 -8.99 -8.61
CA ASN A 53 -7.47 -8.64 -8.18
C ASN A 53 -7.36 -8.29 -6.70
N THR A 54 -8.49 -8.12 -6.00
CA THR A 54 -8.52 -7.68 -4.63
C THR A 54 -9.18 -8.74 -3.78
N HIS A 55 -8.52 -9.18 -2.72
CA HIS A 55 -9.06 -10.12 -1.76
C HIS A 55 -9.24 -9.44 -0.41
N PRO A 56 -10.37 -9.67 0.28
CA PRO A 56 -10.60 -9.15 1.62
C PRO A 56 -9.67 -9.80 2.65
N ASP A 57 -9.24 -11.03 2.37
CA ASP A 57 -8.42 -11.81 3.29
C ASP A 57 -6.94 -11.66 2.98
N ILE A 58 -6.14 -11.51 4.02
CA ILE A 58 -4.68 -11.56 3.97
C ILE A 58 -4.20 -12.83 4.66
N TYR A 59 -3.13 -13.45 4.13
CA TYR A 59 -2.61 -14.74 4.61
C TYR A 59 -1.58 -14.62 5.74
N TYR A 60 -1.43 -13.42 6.31
CA TYR A 60 -0.54 -13.13 7.42
C TYR A 60 -1.22 -12.15 8.41
N ASP A 61 -0.71 -12.06 9.61
CA ASP A 61 -1.20 -11.08 10.59
C ASP A 61 -0.65 -9.68 10.28
N ASN A 62 -1.54 -8.71 10.05
CA ASN A 62 -1.14 -7.32 9.79
C ASN A 62 -0.42 -6.68 10.99
N LYS A 63 -0.67 -7.13 12.22
CA LYS A 63 0.06 -6.68 13.41
C LYS A 63 1.54 -7.09 13.35
N GLU A 64 1.82 -8.28 12.82
CA GLU A 64 3.20 -8.71 12.59
C GLU A 64 3.89 -7.82 11.55
N LEU A 65 3.20 -7.50 10.45
CA LEU A 65 3.73 -6.59 9.43
C LEU A 65 3.94 -5.17 10.00
N TRP A 66 3.03 -4.69 10.83
CA TRP A 66 3.18 -3.42 11.57
C TRP A 66 4.43 -3.40 12.44
N HIS A 67 4.66 -4.45 13.25
CA HIS A 67 5.86 -4.57 14.09
C HIS A 67 7.15 -4.59 13.26
N ILE A 68 7.12 -5.28 12.12
CA ILE A 68 8.26 -5.33 11.20
C ILE A 68 8.52 -3.94 10.60
N TRP A 69 7.48 -3.22 10.22
CA TRP A 69 7.61 -1.83 9.76
C TRP A 69 8.22 -0.93 10.84
N GLY A 70 7.77 -1.06 12.09
CA GLY A 70 8.36 -0.37 13.24
C GLY A 70 9.89 -0.57 13.34
N LYS A 71 10.39 -1.79 13.11
CA LYS A 71 11.83 -2.07 13.09
C LYS A 71 12.58 -1.32 11.99
N PHE A 72 11.99 -1.17 10.81
CA PHE A 72 12.58 -0.30 9.78
C PHE A 72 12.67 1.14 10.27
N LEU A 73 11.64 1.66 10.93
CA LEU A 73 11.59 3.03 11.44
C LEU A 73 12.59 3.29 12.60
N GLU A 74 12.99 2.26 13.33
CA GLU A 74 14.02 2.34 14.38
C GLU A 74 15.44 2.52 13.83
N ALA A 75 15.67 2.23 12.54
CA ALA A 75 16.98 2.40 11.93
C ALA A 75 17.33 3.88 11.78
N LYS A 76 18.45 4.29 12.40
CA LYS A 76 18.91 5.68 12.39
C LYS A 76 20.03 5.87 11.36
N ASN A 77 20.13 7.09 10.83
CA ASN A 77 21.20 7.52 9.92
C ASN A 77 21.32 6.65 8.67
N VAL A 78 20.18 6.23 8.13
CA VAL A 78 20.10 5.47 6.88
C VAL A 78 19.55 6.37 5.79
N ASP A 79 20.39 6.70 4.79
CA ASP A 79 20.03 7.56 3.66
C ASP A 79 20.20 6.81 2.34
N SER A 80 19.58 5.64 2.23
CA SER A 80 19.57 4.86 1.00
C SER A 80 18.20 4.94 0.34
N SER A 81 18.16 5.12 -0.97
CA SER A 81 16.92 5.14 -1.75
C SER A 81 16.13 3.83 -1.60
N GLY A 82 16.84 2.69 -1.57
CA GLY A 82 16.22 1.38 -1.33
C GLY A 82 15.55 1.28 0.03
N TYR A 83 16.19 1.80 1.08
CA TYR A 83 15.59 1.83 2.42
C TYR A 83 14.34 2.73 2.46
N LYS A 84 14.42 3.94 1.92
CA LYS A 84 13.28 4.87 1.85
C LYS A 84 12.10 4.23 1.13
N PHE A 85 12.35 3.64 -0.04
CA PHE A 85 11.33 2.92 -0.80
C PHE A 85 10.70 1.79 0.02
N ASP A 86 11.51 0.97 0.70
CA ASP A 86 11.02 -0.18 1.47
C ASP A 86 10.14 0.26 2.65
N VAL A 87 10.57 1.28 3.40
CA VAL A 87 9.79 1.85 4.51
C VAL A 87 8.41 2.31 4.02
N ILE A 88 8.37 3.03 2.90
CA ILE A 88 7.12 3.56 2.35
C ILE A 88 6.25 2.44 1.79
N ASN A 89 6.83 1.50 1.05
CA ASN A 89 6.07 0.40 0.46
C ASN A 89 5.48 -0.56 1.50
N ILE A 90 6.22 -0.86 2.57
CA ILE A 90 5.72 -1.69 3.66
C ILE A 90 4.64 -0.92 4.44
N GLY A 91 4.87 0.36 4.75
CA GLY A 91 3.87 1.21 5.40
C GLY A 91 2.57 1.29 4.61
N ARG A 92 2.66 1.47 3.28
CA ARG A 92 1.51 1.43 2.38
C ARG A 92 0.72 0.12 2.52
N GLN A 93 1.41 -1.01 2.60
CA GLN A 93 0.74 -2.31 2.75
C GLN A 93 0.09 -2.45 4.13
N VAL A 94 0.78 -2.05 5.19
CA VAL A 94 0.23 -2.06 6.57
C VAL A 94 -1.05 -1.23 6.67
N LEU A 95 -1.00 0.00 6.17
CA LEU A 95 -2.13 0.93 6.23
C LEU A 95 -3.27 0.49 5.30
N GLY A 96 -2.92 -0.04 4.12
CA GLY A 96 -3.91 -0.58 3.20
C GLY A 96 -4.65 -1.79 3.76
N ASN A 97 -3.97 -2.66 4.51
CA ASN A 97 -4.61 -3.78 5.21
C ASN A 97 -5.53 -3.30 6.36
N LEU A 98 -5.13 -2.25 7.08
CA LEU A 98 -5.92 -1.67 8.17
C LEU A 98 -7.27 -1.13 7.67
N PHE A 99 -7.36 -0.72 6.41
CA PHE A 99 -8.62 -0.29 5.81
C PHE A 99 -9.70 -1.38 5.86
N SER A 100 -9.34 -2.65 5.74
CA SER A 100 -10.28 -3.77 5.84
C SER A 100 -10.94 -3.81 7.22
N ASP A 101 -10.17 -3.65 8.29
CA ASP A 101 -10.67 -3.63 9.67
C ASP A 101 -11.64 -2.46 9.90
N PHE A 102 -11.32 -1.29 9.34
CA PHE A 102 -12.17 -0.10 9.44
C PHE A 102 -13.47 -0.27 8.66
N ARG A 103 -13.41 -0.82 7.44
CA ARG A 103 -14.60 -1.14 6.65
C ARG A 103 -15.51 -2.15 7.37
N ASP A 104 -14.94 -3.20 7.94
CA ASP A 104 -15.71 -4.22 8.64
C ASP A 104 -16.41 -3.64 9.89
N SER A 105 -15.71 -2.74 10.60
CA SER A 105 -16.30 -2.00 11.72
C SER A 105 -17.41 -1.05 11.27
N PHE A 106 -17.22 -0.36 10.15
CA PHE A 106 -18.27 0.45 9.53
C PHE A 106 -19.50 -0.40 9.17
N THR A 107 -19.26 -1.56 8.54
CA THR A 107 -20.33 -2.50 8.14
C THR A 107 -21.10 -3.03 9.35
N ALA A 108 -20.41 -3.32 10.45
CA ALA A 108 -21.06 -3.73 11.69
C ALA A 108 -22.00 -2.64 12.22
N CYS A 109 -21.54 -1.37 12.24
CA CYS A 109 -22.37 -0.22 12.60
C CYS A 109 -23.56 -0.04 11.66
N TYR A 110 -23.37 -0.22 10.35
CA TYR A 110 -24.44 -0.16 9.36
C TYR A 110 -25.54 -1.19 9.62
N ARG A 111 -25.17 -2.45 9.85
CA ARG A 111 -26.12 -3.53 10.16
C ARG A 111 -26.90 -3.26 11.45
N GLN A 112 -26.27 -2.63 12.43
CA GLN A 112 -26.88 -2.23 13.69
C GLN A 112 -27.68 -0.91 13.62
N LYS A 113 -27.68 -0.24 12.44
CA LYS A 113 -28.26 1.10 12.24
C LYS A 113 -27.67 2.15 13.19
N ASN A 114 -26.43 1.95 13.61
CA ASN A 114 -25.69 2.89 14.46
C ASN A 114 -25.06 4.00 13.60
N ILE A 115 -25.80 5.09 13.39
CA ILE A 115 -25.39 6.19 12.51
C ILE A 115 -24.14 6.90 13.04
N GLU A 116 -24.01 7.09 14.34
CA GLU A 116 -22.83 7.76 14.93
C GLU A 116 -21.56 6.91 14.76
N GLY A 117 -21.65 5.61 14.99
CA GLY A 117 -20.55 4.69 14.72
C GLY A 117 -20.14 4.66 13.24
N MET A 118 -21.13 4.72 12.32
CA MET A 118 -20.85 4.82 10.87
C MET A 118 -20.06 6.09 10.53
N LYS A 119 -20.45 7.25 11.09
CA LYS A 119 -19.74 8.52 10.89
C LYS A 119 -18.30 8.41 11.40
N GLU A 120 -18.12 7.91 12.62
CA GLU A 120 -16.80 7.75 13.22
C GLU A 120 -15.87 6.87 12.34
N TRP A 121 -16.35 5.72 11.88
CA TRP A 121 -15.54 4.85 11.03
C TRP A 121 -15.30 5.41 9.64
N ALA A 122 -16.25 6.16 9.07
CA ALA A 122 -16.05 6.87 7.81
C ALA A 122 -14.95 7.95 7.93
N GLU A 123 -14.93 8.71 9.04
CA GLU A 123 -13.86 9.68 9.30
C GLU A 123 -12.50 9.02 9.46
N LYS A 124 -12.44 7.88 10.18
CA LYS A 124 -11.19 7.09 10.30
C LYS A 124 -10.69 6.59 8.94
N MET A 125 -11.58 6.09 8.07
CA MET A 125 -11.22 5.68 6.72
C MET A 125 -10.71 6.87 5.88
N ASN A 126 -11.35 8.03 5.94
CA ASN A 126 -10.90 9.24 5.23
C ASN A 126 -9.53 9.73 5.76
N THR A 127 -9.31 9.67 7.05
CA THR A 127 -8.01 10.00 7.66
C THR A 127 -6.94 9.03 7.16
N LEU A 128 -7.25 7.73 7.10
CA LEU A 128 -6.34 6.71 6.61
C LEU A 128 -5.96 6.94 5.14
N PHE A 129 -6.90 7.32 4.27
CA PHE A 129 -6.59 7.71 2.89
C PHE A 129 -5.60 8.88 2.84
N THR A 130 -5.82 9.90 3.66
CA THR A 130 -4.93 11.05 3.74
C THR A 130 -3.53 10.66 4.22
N ASP A 131 -3.44 9.79 5.20
CA ASP A 131 -2.16 9.32 5.73
C ASP A 131 -1.39 8.47 4.73
N VAL A 132 -2.07 7.61 3.98
CA VAL A 132 -1.45 6.83 2.89
C VAL A 132 -0.96 7.75 1.78
N ASP A 133 -1.76 8.75 1.36
CA ASP A 133 -1.34 9.72 0.35
C ASP A 133 -0.10 10.51 0.79
N ARG A 134 -0.07 10.98 2.04
CA ARG A 134 1.11 11.64 2.62
C ARG A 134 2.34 10.72 2.65
N LEU A 135 2.17 9.46 3.04
CA LEU A 135 3.25 8.48 3.05
C LEU A 135 3.81 8.27 1.64
N LEU A 136 2.94 8.05 0.66
CA LEU A 136 3.31 7.82 -0.74
C LEU A 136 3.97 9.05 -1.38
N SER A 137 3.58 10.25 -0.99
CA SER A 137 4.17 11.49 -1.48
C SER A 137 5.65 11.67 -1.11
N CYS A 138 6.14 10.92 -0.13
CA CYS A 138 7.55 10.93 0.29
C CYS A 138 8.48 10.21 -0.69
N GLU A 139 7.95 9.49 -1.70
CA GLU A 139 8.75 8.74 -2.67
C GLU A 139 8.17 8.90 -4.09
N SER A 140 8.95 9.48 -4.98
CA SER A 140 8.52 9.82 -6.34
C SER A 140 8.07 8.62 -7.18
N SER A 141 8.54 7.42 -6.87
CA SER A 141 8.12 6.18 -7.55
C SER A 141 6.63 5.87 -7.39
N PHE A 142 5.99 6.42 -6.34
CA PHE A 142 4.56 6.29 -6.12
C PHE A 142 3.74 7.46 -6.68
N SER A 143 4.39 8.42 -7.35
CA SER A 143 3.71 9.59 -7.90
C SER A 143 2.97 9.24 -9.19
N ILE A 144 1.66 9.53 -9.23
CA ILE A 144 0.85 9.41 -10.45
C ILE A 144 1.35 10.33 -11.59
N GLY A 145 1.92 11.48 -11.23
CA GLY A 145 2.47 12.42 -12.21
C GLY A 145 3.59 11.81 -13.05
N LYS A 146 4.46 11.01 -12.44
CA LYS A 146 5.49 10.24 -13.15
C LYS A 146 4.88 9.24 -14.12
N TRP A 147 3.90 8.45 -13.66
CA TRP A 147 3.18 7.48 -14.48
C TRP A 147 2.55 8.12 -15.72
N ILE A 148 1.85 9.24 -15.53
CA ILE A 148 1.22 9.99 -16.62
C ILE A 148 2.28 10.56 -17.58
N LYS A 149 3.36 11.13 -17.04
CA LYS A 149 4.46 11.67 -17.87
C LYS A 149 5.11 10.58 -18.72
N ASP A 150 5.42 9.43 -18.11
CA ASP A 150 6.04 8.31 -18.82
C ASP A 150 5.14 7.82 -19.96
N ALA A 151 3.82 7.76 -19.75
CA ALA A 151 2.86 7.40 -20.79
C ALA A 151 2.86 8.44 -21.95
N ARG A 152 2.85 9.72 -21.63
CA ARG A 152 2.92 10.79 -22.65
C ARG A 152 4.19 10.74 -23.46
N ASP A 153 5.32 10.43 -22.85
CA ASP A 153 6.63 10.41 -23.50
C ASP A 153 6.75 9.31 -24.57
N TRP A 154 5.84 8.33 -24.59
CA TRP A 154 5.76 7.33 -25.67
C TRP A 154 5.19 7.89 -26.97
N GLY A 155 4.41 8.96 -26.90
CA GLY A 155 3.80 9.60 -28.07
C GLY A 155 4.80 10.44 -28.87
N LYS A 156 4.80 10.30 -30.20
CA LYS A 156 5.66 11.04 -31.12
C LYS A 156 5.08 12.41 -31.48
N ASN A 157 3.79 12.59 -31.36
CA ASN A 157 3.08 13.84 -31.65
C ASN A 157 2.04 14.12 -30.56
N LEU A 158 1.42 15.29 -30.58
CA LEU A 158 0.47 15.71 -29.54
C LEU A 158 -0.70 14.75 -29.40
N LYS A 159 -1.28 14.30 -30.51
CA LYS A 159 -2.44 13.38 -30.51
C LYS A 159 -2.12 12.02 -29.87
N GLU A 160 -0.94 11.48 -30.17
CA GLU A 160 -0.47 10.24 -29.54
C GLU A 160 -0.21 10.44 -28.05
N LYS A 161 0.39 11.56 -27.64
CA LYS A 161 0.65 11.90 -26.24
C LYS A 161 -0.65 11.99 -25.45
N GLU A 162 -1.66 12.63 -25.97
CA GLU A 162 -2.99 12.73 -25.35
C GLU A 162 -3.66 11.37 -25.25
N TYR A 163 -3.55 10.55 -26.30
CA TYR A 163 -4.10 9.20 -26.32
C TYR A 163 -3.45 8.29 -25.25
N TYR A 164 -2.12 8.27 -25.16
CA TYR A 164 -1.42 7.46 -24.16
C TYR A 164 -1.68 7.95 -22.73
N GLU A 165 -1.75 9.27 -22.52
CA GLU A 165 -2.15 9.82 -21.23
C GLU A 165 -3.57 9.38 -20.84
N GLN A 166 -4.54 9.50 -21.76
CA GLN A 166 -5.91 9.08 -21.52
C GLN A 166 -5.96 7.60 -21.14
N ASN A 167 -5.28 6.74 -21.87
CA ASN A 167 -5.23 5.31 -21.55
C ASN A 167 -4.63 5.05 -20.15
N ALA A 168 -3.54 5.73 -19.81
CA ALA A 168 -2.92 5.60 -18.50
C ALA A 168 -3.87 6.03 -17.38
N ARG A 169 -4.64 7.11 -17.56
CA ARG A 169 -5.67 7.56 -16.60
C ARG A 169 -6.83 6.57 -16.50
N CYS A 170 -7.30 6.04 -17.65
CA CYS A 170 -8.38 5.05 -17.66
C CYS A 170 -8.04 3.79 -16.87
N ILE A 171 -6.80 3.30 -16.93
CA ILE A 171 -6.36 2.14 -16.13
C ILE A 171 -6.56 2.39 -14.63
N LEU A 172 -6.46 3.63 -14.15
CA LEU A 172 -6.60 3.97 -12.74
C LEU A 172 -8.04 4.29 -12.31
N THR A 173 -8.92 4.61 -13.26
CA THR A 173 -10.24 5.19 -12.93
C THR A 173 -11.44 4.36 -13.42
N THR A 174 -11.22 3.36 -14.27
CA THR A 174 -12.30 2.59 -14.90
C THR A 174 -12.41 1.12 -14.47
N TRP A 175 -11.72 0.77 -13.42
CA TRP A 175 -11.76 -0.59 -12.84
C TRP A 175 -12.94 -0.78 -11.89
#